data_091daa474b2caca6f00bb0bffba45ad9
#
_entry.id   091daa474b2caca6f00bb0bffba45ad9
#
_cell.length_a   1.000
_cell.length_b   1.000
_cell.length_c   1.000
_cell.angle_alpha   90.00
_cell.angle_beta   90.00
_cell.angle_gamma   90.00
#
_symmetry.space_group_name_H-M   'P 1'
#
loop_
_entity.id
_entity.type
_entity.pdbx_description
1 polymer ?
#
loop_
_entity_poly.entity_id
_entity_poly.type
_entity_poly.pdbx_seq_one_letter_code
_entity_poly.pdbx_strand_id
1 'polypeptide(L)'
;MRKWCPPFGSAFKLNFDVAVFSNTPSSSFGAIIRNGMGEVMTGLSARGPYVASSEEGEVLACRKALEFAIDAGFREIVLEGDNATVIKSLMSPRVNRSRLGHIYEDICTLTTSFRSLTVGCVKRGANVVAHSLARFATQLDFEIIWLEDSPPPAFEALYLDCVSLHD
;
A
#
# COMPACT_ATOMS: atom_id res chain seq x y z
N MET A 1 11.58 -9.30 -5.51
CA MET A 1 11.24 -8.71 -6.80
C MET A 1 11.71 -7.27 -6.83
N ARG A 2 12.47 -6.89 -7.85
CA ARG A 2 13.13 -5.57 -7.94
C ARG A 2 12.37 -4.57 -8.82
N LYS A 3 11.46 -5.06 -9.65
CA LYS A 3 10.61 -4.25 -10.54
C LYS A 3 9.16 -4.62 -10.30
N TRP A 4 8.27 -3.65 -10.49
CA TRP A 4 6.85 -3.93 -10.39
C TRP A 4 6.42 -4.87 -11.52
N CYS A 5 5.61 -5.87 -11.16
CA CYS A 5 5.02 -6.80 -12.11
C CYS A 5 3.49 -6.79 -11.97
N PRO A 6 2.76 -6.91 -13.09
CA PRO A 6 1.31 -6.94 -13.03
C PRO A 6 0.80 -8.20 -12.35
N PRO A 7 -0.42 -8.16 -11.79
CA PRO A 7 -1.05 -9.35 -11.22
C PRO A 7 -1.51 -10.31 -12.32
N PHE A 8 -1.76 -11.56 -11.93
CA PHE A 8 -2.30 -12.57 -12.84
C PHE A 8 -3.83 -12.58 -12.81
N GLY A 9 -4.42 -13.01 -13.93
CA GLY A 9 -5.86 -13.25 -14.03
C GLY A 9 -6.69 -12.00 -13.79
N SER A 10 -7.75 -12.16 -13.01
CA SER A 10 -8.69 -11.09 -12.67
C SER A 10 -8.31 -10.30 -11.43
N ALA A 11 -7.19 -10.62 -10.79
CA ALA A 11 -6.75 -9.94 -9.59
C ALA A 11 -6.22 -8.53 -9.90
N PHE A 12 -6.31 -7.66 -8.90
CA PHE A 12 -5.72 -6.32 -8.93
C PHE A 12 -4.56 -6.27 -7.92
N LYS A 13 -3.54 -5.51 -8.24
CA LYS A 13 -2.40 -5.36 -7.34
C LYS A 13 -2.51 -4.06 -6.57
N LEU A 14 -2.43 -4.18 -5.25
CA LEU A 14 -2.44 -3.06 -4.32
C LEU A 14 -1.06 -2.94 -3.70
N ASN A 15 -0.36 -1.86 -4.02
CA ASN A 15 0.90 -1.50 -3.38
C ASN A 15 0.64 -0.40 -2.35
N PHE A 16 1.29 -0.49 -1.20
CA PHE A 16 1.19 0.53 -0.15
C PHE A 16 2.55 0.87 0.41
N ASP A 17 2.68 2.08 0.94
CA ASP A 17 3.88 2.54 1.63
C ASP A 17 3.53 3.62 2.64
N VAL A 18 4.49 3.91 3.52
CA VAL A 18 4.39 4.98 4.50
C VAL A 18 5.62 5.86 4.42
N ALA A 19 5.44 7.15 4.64
CA ALA A 19 6.54 8.08 4.88
C ALA A 19 6.45 8.55 6.34
N VAL A 20 7.55 8.41 7.08
CA VAL A 20 7.67 8.84 8.48
C VAL A 20 8.86 9.77 8.58
N PHE A 21 8.67 10.92 9.21
CA PHE A 21 9.73 11.92 9.36
C PHE A 21 10.26 11.92 10.78
N SER A 22 11.60 11.90 10.92
CA SER A 22 12.27 11.88 12.22
C SER A 22 12.05 13.16 13.04
N ASN A 23 11.84 14.29 12.37
CA ASN A 23 11.70 15.59 13.04
C ASN A 23 10.31 15.81 13.64
N THR A 24 9.30 15.29 12.96
CA THR A 24 7.91 15.26 13.42
C THR A 24 7.41 13.86 13.11
N PRO A 25 7.22 12.98 14.11
CA PRO A 25 6.88 11.58 13.86
C PRO A 25 5.45 11.40 13.35
N SER A 26 5.03 12.25 12.41
CA SER A 26 3.79 12.08 11.68
C SER A 26 3.98 11.08 10.56
N SER A 27 2.91 10.40 10.20
CA SER A 27 2.92 9.42 9.12
C SER A 27 2.10 9.91 7.93
N SER A 28 2.46 9.44 6.76
CA SER A 28 1.76 9.74 5.51
C SER A 28 1.71 8.46 4.68
N PHE A 29 0.55 8.19 4.11
CA PHE A 29 0.28 6.91 3.44
C PHE A 29 0.10 7.10 1.95
N GLY A 30 0.60 6.13 1.19
CA GLY A 30 0.37 6.03 -0.24
C GLY A 30 -0.11 4.63 -0.60
N ALA A 31 -1.05 4.55 -1.53
CA ALA A 31 -1.54 3.28 -2.05
C ALA A 31 -1.95 3.44 -3.51
N ILE A 32 -1.77 2.39 -4.29
CA ILE A 32 -2.12 2.36 -5.71
C ILE A 32 -2.69 0.99 -6.06
N ILE A 33 -3.79 0.98 -6.80
CA ILE A 33 -4.38 -0.25 -7.32
C ILE A 33 -4.26 -0.23 -8.83
N ARG A 34 -3.63 -1.28 -9.38
CA ARG A 34 -3.42 -1.45 -10.83
C ARG A 34 -3.93 -2.81 -11.28
N ASN A 35 -4.39 -2.87 -12.52
CA ASN A 35 -4.88 -4.11 -13.13
C ASN A 35 -3.75 -4.93 -13.77
N GLY A 36 -4.11 -6.05 -14.42
CA GLY A 36 -3.16 -6.93 -15.09
C GLY A 36 -2.43 -6.32 -16.28
N MET A 37 -2.89 -5.18 -16.77
CA MET A 37 -2.23 -4.43 -17.85
C MET A 37 -1.36 -3.28 -17.31
N GLY A 38 -1.28 -3.12 -16.01
CA GLY A 38 -0.55 -2.03 -15.38
C GLY A 38 -1.31 -0.70 -15.32
N GLU A 39 -2.57 -0.70 -15.71
CA GLU A 39 -3.39 0.51 -15.69
C GLU A 39 -3.82 0.86 -14.28
N VAL A 40 -3.81 2.16 -13.95
CA VAL A 40 -4.24 2.65 -12.65
C VAL A 40 -5.76 2.58 -12.54
N MET A 41 -6.24 1.87 -11.55
CA MET A 41 -7.66 1.84 -11.21
C MET A 41 -7.99 2.98 -10.24
N THR A 42 -7.18 3.16 -9.20
CA THR A 42 -7.34 4.23 -8.22
C THR A 42 -6.05 4.38 -7.41
N GLY A 43 -5.84 5.57 -6.87
CA GLY A 43 -4.69 5.88 -6.02
C GLY A 43 -5.10 6.71 -4.81
N LEU A 44 -4.28 6.66 -3.77
CA LEU A 44 -4.52 7.33 -2.49
C LEU A 44 -3.24 7.98 -1.98
N SER A 45 -3.37 9.23 -1.52
CA SER A 45 -2.40 9.89 -0.65
C SER A 45 -3.16 10.39 0.57
N ALA A 46 -2.75 9.99 1.78
CA ALA A 46 -3.47 10.33 3.00
C ALA A 46 -2.51 10.61 4.15
N ARG A 47 -2.86 11.59 5.00
CA ARG A 47 -2.15 11.83 6.25
C ARG A 47 -2.57 10.79 7.29
N GLY A 48 -1.61 10.37 8.10
CA GLY A 48 -1.83 9.48 9.23
C GLY A 48 -1.47 10.14 10.55
N PRO A 49 -1.64 9.41 11.65
CA PRO A 49 -1.33 9.92 12.99
C PRO A 49 0.17 9.96 13.27
N TYR A 50 0.56 10.54 14.40
CA TYR A 50 1.89 10.36 14.95
C TYR A 50 2.11 8.90 15.28
N VAL A 51 3.31 8.41 14.97
CA VAL A 51 3.68 7.00 15.20
C VAL A 51 4.96 6.94 16.04
N ALA A 52 5.06 5.89 16.85
CA ALA A 52 6.22 5.67 17.71
C ALA A 52 7.34 4.91 17.01
N SER A 53 7.06 4.26 15.88
CA SER A 53 8.03 3.46 15.14
C SER A 53 7.68 3.37 13.66
N SER A 54 8.65 2.98 12.85
CA SER A 54 8.43 2.70 11.44
C SER A 54 7.45 1.55 11.24
N GLU A 55 7.53 0.51 12.08
CA GLU A 55 6.62 -0.62 12.03
C GLU A 55 5.17 -0.18 12.25
N GLU A 56 4.92 0.67 13.25
CA GLU A 56 3.58 1.21 13.49
C GLU A 56 3.06 1.94 12.26
N GLY A 57 3.88 2.79 11.66
CA GLY A 57 3.51 3.52 10.44
C GLY A 57 3.16 2.58 9.29
N GLU A 58 3.96 1.54 9.07
CA GLU A 58 3.72 0.55 8.01
C GLU A 58 2.44 -0.24 8.25
N VAL A 59 2.19 -0.67 9.48
CA VAL A 59 0.97 -1.43 9.81
C VAL A 59 -0.27 -0.56 9.61
N LEU A 60 -0.21 0.69 10.03
CA LEU A 60 -1.31 1.64 9.82
C LEU A 60 -1.53 1.93 8.34
N ALA A 61 -0.46 2.05 7.54
CA ALA A 61 -0.56 2.24 6.10
C ALA A 61 -1.21 1.02 5.43
N CYS A 62 -0.87 -0.19 5.88
CA CYS A 62 -1.49 -1.42 5.41
C CYS A 62 -3.00 -1.43 5.70
N ARG A 63 -3.38 -1.11 6.92
CA ARG A 63 -4.80 -1.03 7.31
C ARG A 63 -5.55 -0.02 6.44
N LYS A 64 -4.98 1.16 6.26
CA LYS A 64 -5.58 2.20 5.41
C LYS A 64 -5.71 1.75 3.96
N ALA A 65 -4.70 1.08 3.43
CA ALA A 65 -4.73 0.57 2.05
C ALA A 65 -5.83 -0.47 1.84
N LEU A 66 -6.02 -1.38 2.79
CA LEU A 66 -7.08 -2.38 2.71
C LEU A 66 -8.46 -1.76 2.82
N GLU A 67 -8.66 -0.80 3.73
CA GLU A 67 -9.90 -0.03 3.82
C GLU A 67 -10.20 0.68 2.50
N PHE A 68 -9.19 1.30 1.92
CA PHE A 68 -9.28 1.99 0.63
C PHE A 68 -9.72 1.04 -0.49
N ALA A 69 -9.12 -0.16 -0.56
CA ALA A 69 -9.49 -1.15 -1.57
C ALA A 69 -10.93 -1.64 -1.41
N ILE A 70 -11.35 -1.87 -0.17
CA ILE A 70 -12.73 -2.30 0.15
C ILE A 70 -13.72 -1.21 -0.27
N ASP A 71 -13.46 0.03 0.11
CA ASP A 71 -14.32 1.18 -0.20
C ASP A 71 -14.42 1.41 -1.72
N ALA A 72 -13.35 1.14 -2.45
CA ALA A 72 -13.32 1.25 -3.91
C ALA A 72 -13.96 0.06 -4.63
N GLY A 73 -14.36 -0.99 -3.90
CA GLY A 73 -15.08 -2.12 -4.45
C GLY A 73 -14.22 -3.28 -4.94
N PHE A 74 -12.93 -3.27 -4.67
CA PHE A 74 -12.04 -4.36 -5.09
C PHE A 74 -12.09 -5.52 -4.11
N ARG A 75 -12.21 -6.75 -4.61
CA ARG A 75 -12.38 -7.96 -3.80
C ARG A 75 -11.34 -9.06 -4.08
N GLU A 76 -10.58 -8.93 -5.16
CA GLU A 76 -9.50 -9.86 -5.52
C GLU A 76 -8.21 -9.07 -5.59
N ILE A 77 -7.39 -9.16 -4.54
CA ILE A 77 -6.22 -8.29 -4.33
C ILE A 77 -4.95 -9.11 -4.12
N VAL A 78 -3.88 -8.66 -4.78
CA VAL A 78 -2.50 -9.00 -4.43
C VAL A 78 -1.92 -7.79 -3.71
N LEU A 79 -1.71 -7.91 -2.40
CA LEU A 79 -1.19 -6.83 -1.55
C LEU A 79 0.32 -6.92 -1.49
N GLU A 80 0.99 -5.82 -1.76
CA GLU A 80 2.46 -5.74 -1.70
C GLU A 80 2.92 -4.51 -0.92
N GLY A 81 3.92 -4.74 -0.05
CA GLY A 81 4.63 -3.70 0.68
C GLY A 81 6.11 -4.06 0.78
N ASP A 82 6.95 -3.11 1.17
CA ASP A 82 8.40 -3.31 1.21
C ASP A 82 8.98 -3.56 2.61
N ASN A 83 8.14 -3.61 3.65
CA ASN A 83 8.58 -3.90 5.01
C ASN A 83 8.40 -5.39 5.33
N ALA A 84 9.52 -6.12 5.35
CA ALA A 84 9.50 -7.57 5.56
C ALA A 84 8.93 -7.96 6.92
N THR A 85 9.18 -7.20 7.97
CA THR A 85 8.69 -7.49 9.33
C THR A 85 7.16 -7.45 9.37
N VAL A 86 6.57 -6.40 8.80
CA VAL A 86 5.11 -6.24 8.74
C VAL A 86 4.47 -7.34 7.90
N ILE A 87 5.03 -7.59 6.73
CA ILE A 87 4.49 -8.63 5.82
C ILE A 87 4.54 -10.00 6.49
N LYS A 88 5.63 -10.36 7.15
CA LYS A 88 5.73 -11.61 7.90
C LYS A 88 4.67 -11.71 9.00
N SER A 89 4.44 -10.63 9.72
CA SER A 89 3.43 -10.60 10.78
C SER A 89 2.02 -10.77 10.24
N LEU A 90 1.74 -10.21 9.07
CA LEU A 90 0.44 -10.37 8.39
C LEU A 90 0.21 -11.81 7.94
N MET A 91 1.25 -12.51 7.53
CA MET A 91 1.17 -13.89 7.06
C MET A 91 1.17 -14.90 8.21
N SER A 92 1.48 -14.47 9.43
CA SER A 92 1.55 -15.36 10.60
C SER A 92 0.15 -15.66 11.12
N PRO A 93 -0.20 -16.95 11.37
CA PRO A 93 -1.47 -17.30 11.99
C PRO A 93 -1.49 -17.04 13.51
N ARG A 94 -0.39 -16.63 14.09
CA ARG A 94 -0.28 -16.39 15.52
C ARG A 94 -0.90 -15.08 15.91
N VAL A 95 -1.57 -15.05 17.07
CA VAL A 95 -2.05 -13.82 17.66
C VAL A 95 -0.84 -12.94 17.97
N ASN A 96 -0.84 -11.73 17.43
CA ASN A 96 0.21 -10.77 17.69
C ASN A 96 -0.05 -10.12 19.06
N ARG A 97 0.83 -10.41 20.02
CA ARG A 97 0.74 -9.88 21.39
C ARG A 97 1.56 -8.62 21.62
N SER A 98 2.12 -8.07 20.53
CA SER A 98 2.87 -6.83 20.61
C SER A 98 1.92 -5.65 20.88
N ARG A 99 2.53 -4.49 21.15
CA ARG A 99 1.81 -3.22 21.29
C ARG A 99 0.92 -2.91 20.07
N LEU A 100 1.26 -3.43 18.89
CA LEU A 100 0.53 -3.22 17.66
C LEU A 100 -0.53 -4.30 17.38
N GLY A 101 -0.73 -5.22 18.33
CA GLY A 101 -1.63 -6.36 18.15
C GLY A 101 -3.03 -5.98 17.71
N HIS A 102 -3.60 -4.92 18.27
CA HIS A 102 -4.94 -4.47 17.93
C HIS A 102 -5.04 -3.99 16.45
N ILE A 103 -3.97 -3.41 15.91
CA ILE A 103 -3.93 -3.00 14.51
C ILE A 103 -3.89 -4.23 13.61
N TYR A 104 -3.08 -5.23 13.96
CA TYR A 104 -3.03 -6.49 13.22
C TYR A 104 -4.38 -7.22 13.27
N GLU A 105 -5.10 -7.17 14.40
CA GLU A 105 -6.43 -7.73 14.50
C GLU A 105 -7.43 -7.02 13.59
N ASP A 106 -7.37 -5.69 13.52
CA ASP A 106 -8.19 -4.90 12.59
C ASP A 106 -7.93 -5.33 11.15
N ILE A 107 -6.66 -5.53 10.78
CA ILE A 107 -6.29 -5.99 9.45
C ILE A 107 -6.87 -7.38 9.18
N CYS A 108 -6.75 -8.30 10.14
CA CYS A 108 -7.34 -9.63 10.00
C CYS A 108 -8.85 -9.57 9.74
N THR A 109 -9.54 -8.68 10.42
CA THR A 109 -10.98 -8.47 10.20
C THR A 109 -11.24 -7.94 8.79
N LEU A 110 -10.45 -6.97 8.32
CA LEU A 110 -10.59 -6.42 6.97
C LEU A 110 -10.35 -7.47 5.89
N THR A 111 -9.42 -8.42 6.13
CA THR A 111 -9.12 -9.46 5.13
C THR A 111 -10.32 -10.34 4.81
N THR A 112 -11.28 -10.47 5.72
CA THR A 112 -12.50 -11.27 5.49
C THR A 112 -13.42 -10.66 4.43
N SER A 113 -13.24 -9.39 4.09
CA SER A 113 -14.03 -8.71 3.07
C SER A 113 -13.58 -9.03 1.65
N PHE A 114 -12.42 -9.67 1.48
CA PHE A 114 -11.89 -10.02 0.16
C PHE A 114 -12.27 -11.45 -0.20
N ARG A 115 -12.61 -11.66 -1.47
CA ARG A 115 -12.82 -13.00 -2.03
C ARG A 115 -11.48 -13.73 -2.13
N SER A 116 -10.43 -13.00 -2.51
CA SER A 116 -9.08 -13.50 -2.63
C SER A 116 -8.11 -12.40 -2.21
N LEU A 117 -7.21 -12.74 -1.29
CA LEU A 117 -6.16 -11.82 -0.86
C LEU A 117 -4.87 -12.61 -0.69
N THR A 118 -3.85 -12.24 -1.44
CA THR A 118 -2.49 -12.72 -1.25
C THR A 118 -1.61 -11.56 -0.83
N VAL A 119 -0.59 -11.85 -0.03
CA VAL A 119 0.29 -10.84 0.54
C VAL A 119 1.72 -11.17 0.19
N GLY A 120 2.47 -10.20 -0.29
CA GLY A 120 3.86 -10.38 -0.65
C GLY A 120 4.73 -9.21 -0.23
N CYS A 121 6.01 -9.51 0.04
CA CYS A 121 7.02 -8.50 0.29
C CYS A 121 7.78 -8.24 -1.00
N VAL A 122 7.95 -6.97 -1.34
CA VAL A 122 8.72 -6.55 -2.51
C VAL A 122 9.82 -5.58 -2.09
N LYS A 123 10.81 -5.42 -2.94
CA LYS A 123 11.84 -4.41 -2.70
C LYS A 123 11.33 -3.03 -3.10
N ARG A 124 11.98 -1.99 -2.58
CA ARG A 124 11.60 -0.60 -2.85
C ARG A 124 11.46 -0.30 -4.35
N GLY A 125 12.32 -0.87 -5.20
CA GLY A 125 12.24 -0.66 -6.64
C GLY A 125 10.95 -1.14 -7.29
N ALA A 126 10.24 -2.07 -6.65
CA ALA A 126 8.93 -2.54 -7.08
C ALA A 126 7.77 -1.82 -6.36
N ASN A 127 8.06 -0.83 -5.50
CA ASN A 127 7.07 -0.12 -4.69
C ASN A 127 7.17 1.40 -4.81
N VAL A 128 7.80 1.90 -5.87
CA VAL A 128 8.12 3.32 -6.04
C VAL A 128 6.88 4.19 -6.17
N VAL A 129 5.85 3.71 -6.85
CA VAL A 129 4.60 4.47 -7.01
C VAL A 129 3.96 4.74 -5.65
N ALA A 130 3.78 3.70 -4.83
CA ALA A 130 3.22 3.84 -3.48
C ALA A 130 4.08 4.77 -2.62
N HIS A 131 5.40 4.67 -2.74
CA HIS A 131 6.32 5.53 -2.04
C HIS A 131 6.15 7.00 -2.44
N SER A 132 6.02 7.28 -3.73
CA SER A 132 5.80 8.65 -4.24
C SER A 132 4.52 9.25 -3.70
N LEU A 133 3.44 8.45 -3.65
CA LEU A 133 2.16 8.87 -3.11
C LEU A 133 2.21 9.12 -1.59
N ALA A 134 2.95 8.29 -0.86
CA ALA A 134 3.16 8.48 0.57
C ALA A 134 3.93 9.79 0.85
N ARG A 135 4.96 10.07 0.07
CA ARG A 135 5.74 11.31 0.20
C ARG A 135 4.91 12.54 -0.14
N PHE A 136 4.10 12.46 -1.19
CA PHE A 136 3.21 13.56 -1.55
C PHE A 136 2.22 13.88 -0.43
N ALA A 137 1.73 12.86 0.27
CA ALA A 137 0.76 13.03 1.35
C ALA A 137 1.28 13.90 2.50
N THR A 138 2.59 14.07 2.63
CA THR A 138 3.18 14.93 3.67
C THR A 138 2.79 16.40 3.53
N GLN A 139 2.38 16.81 2.33
CA GLN A 139 1.97 18.17 2.02
C GLN A 139 0.47 18.40 2.17
N LEU A 140 -0.29 17.34 2.47
CA LEU A 140 -1.74 17.38 2.52
C LEU A 140 -2.26 17.55 3.94
N ASP A 141 -3.38 18.26 4.06
CA ASP A 141 -4.15 18.32 5.31
C ASP A 141 -5.18 17.19 5.38
N PHE A 142 -5.59 16.68 4.22
CA PHE A 142 -6.61 15.65 4.07
C PHE A 142 -6.08 14.51 3.22
N GLU A 143 -6.99 13.64 2.78
CA GLU A 143 -6.67 12.62 1.79
C GLU A 143 -7.10 13.07 0.39
N ILE A 144 -6.38 12.56 -0.61
CA ILE A 144 -6.76 12.68 -2.01
C ILE A 144 -6.88 11.26 -2.58
N ILE A 145 -7.99 11.02 -3.28
CA ILE A 145 -8.21 9.77 -4.02
C ILE A 145 -8.32 10.14 -5.50
N TRP A 146 -7.51 9.50 -6.33
CA TRP A 146 -7.60 9.60 -7.79
C TRP A 146 -8.37 8.40 -8.32
N LEU A 147 -9.40 8.64 -9.12
CA LEU A 147 -10.26 7.59 -9.70
C LEU A 147 -9.95 7.47 -11.18
N GLU A 148 -9.51 6.29 -11.60
CA GLU A 148 -9.24 5.94 -13.00
C GLU A 148 -8.20 6.83 -13.70
N ASP A 149 -7.54 7.71 -12.95
CA ASP A 149 -6.51 8.60 -13.46
C ASP A 149 -5.17 8.27 -12.82
N SER A 150 -4.10 8.49 -13.58
CA SER A 150 -2.75 8.39 -13.04
C SER A 150 -2.49 9.58 -12.12
N PRO A 151 -2.17 9.34 -10.84
CA PRO A 151 -1.87 10.42 -9.91
C PRO A 151 -0.64 11.22 -10.36
N PRO A 152 -0.76 12.56 -10.54
CA PRO A 152 0.38 13.35 -10.97
C PRO A 152 1.65 13.19 -10.13
N PRO A 153 1.58 13.08 -8.79
CA PRO A 153 2.80 12.88 -7.99
C PRO A 153 3.57 11.60 -8.31
N ALA A 154 2.92 10.63 -8.97
CA ALA A 154 3.52 9.34 -9.31
C ALA A 154 3.74 9.15 -10.81
N PHE A 155 3.58 10.19 -11.65
CA PHE A 155 3.71 10.07 -13.11
C PHE A 155 5.04 9.47 -13.54
N GLU A 156 6.15 9.94 -12.98
CA GLU A 156 7.47 9.43 -13.32
C GLU A 156 7.62 7.95 -12.92
N ALA A 157 7.21 7.61 -11.70
CA ALA A 157 7.31 6.24 -11.21
C ALA A 157 6.44 5.28 -12.03
N LEU A 158 5.23 5.71 -12.41
CA LEU A 158 4.33 4.93 -13.26
C LEU A 158 4.92 4.72 -14.65
N TYR A 159 5.52 5.76 -15.22
CA TYR A 159 6.19 5.68 -16.52
C TYR A 159 7.34 4.65 -16.46
N LEU A 160 8.17 4.70 -15.44
CA LEU A 160 9.29 3.79 -15.29
C LEU A 160 8.83 2.34 -15.11
N ASP A 161 7.75 2.12 -14.36
CA ASP A 161 7.16 0.78 -14.20
C ASP A 161 6.63 0.26 -15.56
N CYS A 162 5.98 1.13 -16.33
CA CYS A 162 5.46 0.77 -17.66
C CYS A 162 6.58 0.41 -18.63
N VAL A 163 7.66 1.19 -18.68
CA VAL A 163 8.83 0.92 -19.52
C VAL A 163 9.45 -0.43 -19.15
N SER A 164 9.53 -0.74 -17.86
CA SER A 164 10.11 -2.00 -17.38
C SER A 164 9.34 -3.24 -17.84
N LEU A 165 8.04 -3.11 -18.11
CA LEU A 165 7.22 -4.23 -18.59
C LEU A 165 7.52 -4.61 -20.03
N HIS A 166 8.13 -3.72 -20.81
CA HIS A 166 8.43 -3.93 -22.23
C HIS A 166 9.91 -4.17 -22.51
N ASP A 167 10.74 -4.28 -21.47
CA ASP A 167 12.17 -4.59 -21.58
C ASP A 167 12.44 -6.09 -21.73
#